data_73434d273325789ace0a32fda6c98efc
#
_entry.id   73434d273325789ace0a32fda6c98efc
#
_cell.length_a   1.000
_cell.length_b   1.000
_cell.length_c   1.000
_cell.angle_alpha   90.00
_cell.angle_beta   90.00
_cell.angle_gamma   90.00
#
_symmetry.space_group_name_H-M   'P 1'
#
loop_
_entity.id
_entity.type
_entity.pdbx_description
1 polymer ?
#
loop_
_entity_poly.entity_id
_entity_poly.type
_entity_poly.pdbx_seq_one_letter_code
_entity_poly.pdbx_strand_id
1 'polypeptide(L)'
;YLLSFNGAKVMDAKTRQTMFEQRLTVEQAKKAYDEAKKHNLAIMTYYDDAVYTEDVDDQYVNIEGHINDIEIKKAESFKSILRDPINKVLCTGDPEHVASVLEDYKSAFPGLSIYRSAPFFIEVMAPNIDKAASLDKLVKMLHLTKEEVIAFGDGFNDLSLIEYAGCGVAMANAVDEVKERADVVTLSNDEDGIAYMLKKLEEELRDE
;
A
#
# COMPACT_ATOMS: atom_id res chain seq x y z
N TYR A 1 -7.45 6.24 13.35
CA TYR A 1 -7.49 6.55 11.90
C TYR A 1 -7.07 5.33 11.10
N LEU A 2 -7.59 5.23 9.87
CA LEU A 2 -7.24 4.18 8.91
C LEU A 2 -6.59 4.82 7.69
N LEU A 3 -5.36 4.40 7.37
CA LEU A 3 -4.66 4.74 6.15
C LEU A 3 -4.71 3.50 5.25
N SER A 4 -5.47 3.57 4.17
CA SER A 4 -5.63 2.48 3.21
C SER A 4 -5.08 2.85 1.84
N PHE A 5 -4.89 1.84 0.97
CA PHE A 5 -4.30 2.01 -0.36
C PHE A 5 -2.95 2.76 -0.31
N ASN A 6 -2.03 2.30 0.55
CA ASN A 6 -0.72 2.92 0.78
C ASN A 6 -0.79 4.43 1.11
N GLY A 7 -1.89 4.84 1.74
CA GLY A 7 -2.15 6.23 2.10
C GLY A 7 -2.96 7.03 1.08
N ALA A 8 -3.41 6.45 -0.02
CA ALA A 8 -4.31 7.15 -0.95
C ALA A 8 -5.64 7.55 -0.31
N LYS A 9 -6.01 6.90 0.80
CA LYS A 9 -7.22 7.22 1.57
C LYS A 9 -6.92 7.25 3.06
N VAL A 10 -7.36 8.30 3.72
CA VAL A 10 -7.33 8.46 5.18
C VAL A 10 -8.74 8.64 5.69
N MET A 11 -9.14 7.84 6.65
CA MET A 11 -10.48 7.83 7.22
C MET A 11 -10.43 7.87 8.75
N ASP A 12 -11.33 8.61 9.37
CA ASP A 12 -11.60 8.52 10.79
C ASP A 12 -12.35 7.21 11.08
N ALA A 13 -11.75 6.35 11.88
CA ALA A 13 -12.28 5.01 12.16
C ALA A 13 -13.58 5.03 12.99
N LYS A 14 -13.80 6.09 13.79
CA LYS A 14 -15.00 6.21 14.64
C LYS A 14 -16.19 6.75 13.86
N THR A 15 -15.96 7.83 13.10
CA THR A 15 -17.03 8.52 12.35
C THR A 15 -17.25 7.92 10.98
N ARG A 16 -16.29 7.13 10.47
CA ARG A 16 -16.19 6.62 9.09
C ARG A 16 -16.11 7.73 8.04
N GLN A 17 -15.78 8.94 8.45
CA GLN A 17 -15.62 10.07 7.55
C GLN A 17 -14.27 9.98 6.83
N THR A 18 -14.29 10.08 5.50
CA THR A 18 -13.07 10.22 4.70
C THR A 18 -12.51 11.63 4.90
N MET A 19 -11.30 11.72 5.43
CA MET A 19 -10.59 12.98 5.69
C MET A 19 -9.76 13.41 4.49
N PHE A 20 -9.20 12.45 3.77
CA PHE A 20 -8.41 12.64 2.57
C PHE A 20 -8.57 11.44 1.65
N GLU A 21 -8.68 11.71 0.35
CA GLU A 21 -8.69 10.64 -0.66
C GLU A 21 -8.11 11.18 -1.96
N GLN A 22 -7.22 10.41 -2.56
CA GLN A 22 -6.65 10.69 -3.86
C GLN A 22 -6.81 9.46 -4.76
N ARG A 23 -7.36 9.67 -5.95
CA ARG A 23 -7.78 8.59 -6.83
C ARG A 23 -7.18 8.73 -8.21
N LEU A 24 -6.99 7.60 -8.88
CA LEU A 24 -6.78 7.55 -10.33
C LEU A 24 -8.06 8.01 -11.03
N THR A 25 -7.90 8.80 -12.07
CA THR A 25 -9.02 9.09 -12.96
C THR A 25 -9.41 7.84 -13.75
N VAL A 26 -10.63 7.80 -14.25
CA VAL A 26 -11.12 6.72 -15.13
C VAL A 26 -10.20 6.55 -16.36
N GLU A 27 -9.72 7.65 -16.93
CA GLU A 27 -8.80 7.63 -18.07
C GLU A 27 -7.45 6.99 -17.73
N GLN A 28 -6.88 7.33 -16.54
CA GLN A 28 -5.64 6.73 -16.06
C GLN A 28 -5.81 5.22 -15.82
N ALA A 29 -6.92 4.81 -15.19
CA ALA A 29 -7.22 3.41 -14.96
C ALA A 29 -7.41 2.61 -16.26
N LYS A 30 -8.08 3.18 -17.26
CA LYS A 30 -8.22 2.57 -18.59
C LYS A 30 -6.87 2.41 -19.30
N LYS A 31 -5.99 3.43 -19.21
CA LYS A 31 -4.63 3.33 -19.76
C LYS A 31 -3.81 2.27 -19.04
N ALA A 32 -3.95 2.16 -17.70
CA ALA A 32 -3.28 1.11 -16.93
C ALA A 32 -3.73 -0.28 -17.38
N TYR A 33 -5.01 -0.45 -17.70
CA TYR A 33 -5.52 -1.70 -18.27
C TYR A 33 -4.87 -2.00 -19.64
N ASP A 34 -4.81 -1.03 -20.55
CA ASP A 34 -4.23 -1.24 -21.88
C ASP A 34 -2.75 -1.62 -21.79
N GLU A 35 -2.00 -1.00 -20.86
CA GLU A 35 -0.60 -1.34 -20.63
C GLU A 35 -0.45 -2.72 -19.99
N ALA A 36 -1.30 -3.10 -19.03
CA ALA A 36 -1.30 -4.43 -18.45
C ALA A 36 -1.53 -5.53 -19.51
N LYS A 37 -2.50 -5.33 -20.39
CA LYS A 37 -2.77 -6.29 -21.49
C LYS A 37 -1.64 -6.36 -22.51
N LYS A 38 -0.96 -5.25 -22.81
CA LYS A 38 0.23 -5.22 -23.67
C LYS A 38 1.37 -6.08 -23.10
N HIS A 39 1.51 -6.10 -21.79
CA HIS A 39 2.51 -6.90 -21.07
C HIS A 39 1.99 -8.26 -20.58
N ASN A 40 0.82 -8.70 -21.02
CA ASN A 40 0.20 -9.97 -20.59
C ASN A 40 0.08 -10.13 -19.06
N LEU A 41 -0.22 -9.03 -18.36
CA LEU A 41 -0.52 -9.06 -16.94
C LEU A 41 -2.03 -9.18 -16.71
N ALA A 42 -2.43 -9.94 -15.69
CA ALA A 42 -3.76 -9.85 -15.14
C ALA A 42 -3.93 -8.51 -14.38
N ILE A 43 -5.15 -8.01 -14.28
CA ILE A 43 -5.44 -6.70 -13.69
C ILE A 43 -6.69 -6.74 -12.85
N MET A 44 -6.66 -6.05 -11.72
CA MET A 44 -7.79 -5.95 -10.81
C MET A 44 -7.91 -4.56 -10.19
N THR A 45 -9.07 -4.23 -9.68
CA THR A 45 -9.34 -3.04 -8.86
C THR A 45 -10.38 -3.36 -7.80
N TYR A 46 -10.65 -2.39 -6.93
CA TYR A 46 -11.49 -2.54 -5.75
C TYR A 46 -12.70 -1.60 -5.85
N TYR A 47 -13.88 -2.15 -5.67
CA TYR A 47 -15.11 -1.41 -5.48
C TYR A 47 -15.88 -2.00 -4.31
N ASP A 48 -16.38 -1.14 -3.44
CA ASP A 48 -17.04 -1.54 -2.20
C ASP A 48 -16.16 -2.55 -1.43
N ASP A 49 -16.67 -3.73 -1.14
CA ASP A 49 -15.98 -4.78 -0.40
C ASP A 49 -15.56 -5.95 -1.32
N ALA A 50 -15.24 -5.69 -2.59
CA ALA A 50 -14.86 -6.72 -3.55
C ALA A 50 -13.72 -6.29 -4.48
N VAL A 51 -12.93 -7.29 -4.92
CA VAL A 51 -11.98 -7.18 -6.02
C VAL A 51 -12.69 -7.53 -7.34
N TYR A 52 -12.51 -6.71 -8.35
CA TYR A 52 -13.04 -6.93 -9.70
C TYR A 52 -11.93 -7.17 -10.68
N THR A 53 -12.03 -8.25 -11.45
CA THR A 53 -11.06 -8.66 -12.49
C THR A 53 -11.77 -9.40 -13.63
N GLU A 54 -11.13 -9.47 -14.82
CA GLU A 54 -11.54 -10.38 -15.89
C GLU A 54 -11.05 -11.82 -15.61
N ASP A 55 -9.94 -11.96 -14.88
CA ASP A 55 -9.15 -13.18 -14.73
C ASP A 55 -9.31 -13.78 -13.32
N VAL A 56 -10.53 -14.24 -12.97
CA VAL A 56 -10.86 -14.77 -11.63
C VAL A 56 -10.12 -16.08 -11.27
N ASP A 57 -9.62 -16.79 -12.27
CA ASP A 57 -8.88 -18.05 -12.08
C ASP A 57 -7.35 -17.83 -11.96
N ASP A 58 -6.88 -16.59 -12.09
CA ASP A 58 -5.46 -16.27 -11.91
C ASP A 58 -5.04 -16.49 -10.46
N GLN A 59 -3.93 -17.22 -10.27
CA GLN A 59 -3.44 -17.60 -8.94
C GLN A 59 -3.09 -16.40 -8.06
N TYR A 60 -2.53 -15.34 -8.64
CA TYR A 60 -2.10 -14.16 -7.88
C TYR A 60 -3.27 -13.25 -7.55
N VAL A 61 -4.31 -13.21 -8.40
CA VAL A 61 -5.59 -12.59 -8.08
C VAL A 61 -6.21 -13.27 -6.86
N ASN A 62 -6.18 -14.62 -6.82
CA ASN A 62 -6.69 -15.39 -5.70
C ASN A 62 -5.88 -15.18 -4.41
N ILE A 63 -4.55 -14.96 -4.51
CA ILE A 63 -3.72 -14.58 -3.37
C ILE A 63 -4.19 -13.26 -2.78
N GLU A 64 -4.46 -12.23 -3.60
CA GLU A 64 -4.95 -10.92 -3.12
C GLU A 64 -6.30 -11.06 -2.40
N GLY A 65 -7.22 -11.84 -2.96
CA GLY A 65 -8.51 -12.14 -2.33
C GLY A 65 -8.35 -12.82 -0.97
N HIS A 66 -7.43 -13.76 -0.87
CA HIS A 66 -7.17 -14.51 0.37
C HIS A 66 -6.48 -13.64 1.44
N ILE A 67 -5.45 -12.87 1.08
CA ILE A 67 -4.72 -12.01 2.03
C ILE A 67 -5.64 -10.98 2.67
N ASN A 68 -6.57 -10.42 1.90
CA ASN A 68 -7.46 -9.36 2.38
C ASN A 68 -8.83 -9.88 2.85
N ASP A 69 -9.08 -11.19 2.79
CA ASP A 69 -10.39 -11.80 3.07
C ASP A 69 -11.53 -11.08 2.32
N ILE A 70 -11.33 -10.89 1.01
CA ILE A 70 -12.20 -10.09 0.15
C ILE A 70 -12.70 -10.92 -1.03
N GLU A 71 -13.98 -10.75 -1.38
CA GLU A 71 -14.61 -11.46 -2.49
C GLU A 71 -14.03 -11.04 -3.84
N ILE A 72 -13.76 -12.02 -4.72
CA ILE A 72 -13.34 -11.77 -6.10
C ILE A 72 -14.53 -11.89 -7.02
N LYS A 73 -14.81 -10.83 -7.78
CA LYS A 73 -15.93 -10.76 -8.73
C LYS A 73 -15.44 -10.66 -10.16
N LYS A 74 -16.05 -11.47 -11.03
CA LYS A 74 -15.75 -11.43 -12.45
C LYS A 74 -16.35 -10.18 -13.10
N ALA A 75 -15.50 -9.42 -13.78
CA ALA A 75 -15.90 -8.38 -14.71
C ALA A 75 -15.93 -8.95 -16.13
N GLU A 76 -17.01 -8.73 -16.89
CA GLU A 76 -17.03 -9.06 -18.33
C GLU A 76 -16.00 -8.25 -19.11
N SER A 77 -15.80 -7.00 -18.72
CA SER A 77 -14.74 -6.12 -19.18
C SER A 77 -14.31 -5.21 -18.05
N PHE A 78 -13.02 -5.18 -17.76
CA PHE A 78 -12.45 -4.28 -16.76
C PHE A 78 -12.78 -2.80 -17.06
N LYS A 79 -12.72 -2.40 -18.32
CA LYS A 79 -13.04 -1.01 -18.70
C LYS A 79 -14.51 -0.65 -18.47
N SER A 80 -15.42 -1.60 -18.52
CA SER A 80 -16.86 -1.34 -18.33
C SER A 80 -17.25 -1.06 -16.88
N ILE A 81 -16.47 -1.56 -15.94
CA ILE A 81 -16.69 -1.30 -14.51
C ILE A 81 -16.14 0.06 -14.05
N LEU A 82 -15.24 0.67 -14.82
CA LEU A 82 -14.60 1.95 -14.49
C LEU A 82 -15.56 3.12 -14.74
N ARG A 83 -16.49 3.35 -13.81
CA ARG A 83 -17.49 4.43 -13.88
C ARG A 83 -17.02 5.69 -13.15
N ASP A 84 -16.31 5.50 -12.05
CA ASP A 84 -15.81 6.54 -11.15
C ASP A 84 -14.30 6.42 -10.95
N PRO A 85 -13.61 7.48 -10.49
CA PRO A 85 -12.22 7.40 -10.05
C PRO A 85 -12.02 6.31 -9.00
N ILE A 86 -10.89 5.60 -9.06
CA ILE A 86 -10.56 4.46 -8.19
C ILE A 86 -9.26 4.73 -7.40
N ASN A 87 -9.10 4.10 -6.25
CA ASN A 87 -7.92 4.31 -5.41
C ASN A 87 -6.67 3.64 -5.97
N LYS A 88 -6.83 2.43 -6.54
CA LYS A 88 -5.71 1.60 -6.97
C LYS A 88 -6.12 0.69 -8.14
N VAL A 89 -5.19 0.50 -9.05
CA VAL A 89 -5.15 -0.64 -9.96
C VAL A 89 -4.03 -1.56 -9.50
N LEU A 90 -4.26 -2.85 -9.45
CA LEU A 90 -3.27 -3.87 -9.15
C LEU A 90 -3.09 -4.77 -10.39
N CYS A 91 -1.87 -4.81 -10.93
CA CYS A 91 -1.51 -5.72 -12.01
C CYS A 91 -0.71 -6.89 -11.43
N THR A 92 -0.88 -8.08 -12.01
CA THR A 92 -0.23 -9.27 -11.48
C THR A 92 0.18 -10.25 -12.58
N GLY A 93 1.17 -11.09 -12.25
CA GLY A 93 1.71 -12.11 -13.11
C GLY A 93 2.89 -12.84 -12.47
N ASP A 94 3.59 -13.65 -13.26
CA ASP A 94 4.80 -14.32 -12.79
C ASP A 94 5.83 -13.31 -12.25
N PRO A 95 6.49 -13.57 -11.09
CA PRO A 95 7.42 -12.65 -10.46
C PRO A 95 8.57 -12.15 -11.34
N GLU A 96 9.16 -13.03 -12.17
CA GLU A 96 10.26 -12.65 -13.05
C GLU A 96 9.74 -11.77 -14.20
N HIS A 97 8.57 -12.11 -14.72
CA HIS A 97 7.91 -11.33 -15.75
C HIS A 97 7.51 -9.94 -15.23
N VAL A 98 6.88 -9.87 -14.05
CA VAL A 98 6.53 -8.60 -13.38
C VAL A 98 7.77 -7.72 -13.16
N ALA A 99 8.89 -8.32 -12.73
CA ALA A 99 10.15 -7.59 -12.57
C ALA A 99 10.67 -7.04 -13.90
N SER A 100 10.57 -7.80 -14.98
CA SER A 100 11.09 -7.44 -16.31
C SER A 100 10.34 -6.27 -16.96
N VAL A 101 9.04 -6.13 -16.69
CA VAL A 101 8.17 -5.11 -17.30
C VAL A 101 7.94 -3.87 -16.45
N LEU A 102 8.42 -3.86 -15.21
CA LEU A 102 8.16 -2.80 -14.24
C LEU A 102 8.60 -1.40 -14.73
N GLU A 103 9.80 -1.30 -15.28
CA GLU A 103 10.34 -0.01 -15.73
C GLU A 103 9.64 0.50 -17.01
N ASP A 104 9.24 -0.39 -17.90
CA ASP A 104 8.41 -0.04 -19.06
C ASP A 104 7.06 0.48 -18.59
N TYR A 105 6.46 -0.20 -17.59
CA TYR A 105 5.19 0.19 -17.02
C TYR A 105 5.28 1.57 -16.34
N LYS A 106 6.31 1.83 -15.54
CA LYS A 106 6.57 3.16 -14.93
C LYS A 106 6.74 4.25 -15.99
N SER A 107 7.49 3.95 -17.07
CA SER A 107 7.76 4.89 -18.16
C SER A 107 6.50 5.28 -18.93
N ALA A 108 5.50 4.38 -19.01
CA ALA A 108 4.22 4.65 -19.65
C ALA A 108 3.35 5.66 -18.87
N PHE A 109 3.63 5.85 -17.58
CA PHE A 109 2.82 6.69 -16.69
C PHE A 109 3.67 7.67 -15.87
N PRO A 110 4.34 8.62 -16.52
CA PRO A 110 5.12 9.62 -15.77
C PRO A 110 4.20 10.40 -14.82
N GLY A 111 4.60 10.42 -13.55
CA GLY A 111 3.89 11.14 -12.49
C GLY A 111 2.85 10.32 -11.71
N LEU A 112 2.54 9.09 -12.07
CA LEU A 112 1.79 8.19 -11.19
C LEU A 112 2.72 7.51 -10.18
N SER A 113 2.17 7.12 -9.03
CA SER A 113 2.87 6.26 -8.08
C SER A 113 2.76 4.80 -8.53
N ILE A 114 3.89 4.22 -8.95
CA ILE A 114 3.96 2.84 -9.44
C ILE A 114 5.12 2.13 -8.76
N TYR A 115 4.83 1.04 -8.07
CA TYR A 115 5.83 0.21 -7.39
C TYR A 115 5.37 -1.24 -7.25
N ARG A 116 6.29 -2.11 -6.84
CA ARG A 116 5.98 -3.49 -6.48
C ARG A 116 5.70 -3.57 -4.99
N SER A 117 4.52 -4.10 -4.62
CA SER A 117 4.18 -4.40 -3.22
C SER A 117 4.49 -5.85 -2.85
N ALA A 118 4.55 -6.73 -3.85
CA ALA A 118 4.98 -8.12 -3.74
C ALA A 118 5.74 -8.52 -5.01
N PRO A 119 6.48 -9.63 -5.04
CA PRO A 119 7.20 -10.06 -6.24
C PRO A 119 6.33 -10.17 -7.50
N PHE A 120 5.06 -10.45 -7.34
CA PHE A 120 4.06 -10.68 -8.39
C PHE A 120 3.05 -9.55 -8.55
N PHE A 121 3.18 -8.42 -7.85
CA PHE A 121 2.25 -7.29 -7.91
C PHE A 121 2.91 -6.00 -8.38
N ILE A 122 2.27 -5.28 -9.32
CA ILE A 122 2.53 -3.88 -9.65
C ILE A 122 1.30 -3.06 -9.23
N GLU A 123 1.50 -2.15 -8.30
CA GLU A 123 0.49 -1.20 -7.88
C GLU A 123 0.58 0.08 -8.71
N VAL A 124 -0.57 0.57 -9.17
CA VAL A 124 -0.71 1.84 -9.88
C VAL A 124 -1.69 2.70 -9.11
N MET A 125 -1.21 3.86 -8.68
CA MET A 125 -1.99 4.81 -7.88
C MET A 125 -1.80 6.23 -8.36
N ALA A 126 -2.63 7.12 -7.85
CA ALA A 126 -2.54 8.55 -8.11
C ALA A 126 -1.14 9.11 -7.77
N PRO A 127 -0.77 10.30 -8.29
CA PRO A 127 0.55 10.90 -8.03
C PRO A 127 0.87 11.08 -6.54
N ASN A 128 2.15 10.93 -6.19
CA ASN A 128 2.66 11.22 -4.84
C ASN A 128 1.94 10.44 -3.72
N ILE A 129 1.51 9.22 -4.02
CA ILE A 129 0.99 8.30 -3.00
C ILE A 129 2.17 7.48 -2.48
N ASP A 130 2.47 7.67 -1.20
CA ASP A 130 3.29 6.81 -0.37
C ASP A 130 2.83 6.92 1.09
N LYS A 131 3.24 5.98 1.92
CA LYS A 131 2.78 5.90 3.32
C LYS A 131 3.23 7.11 4.15
N ALA A 132 4.45 7.60 3.95
CA ALA A 132 4.98 8.75 4.69
C ALA A 132 4.28 10.05 4.32
N ALA A 133 4.09 10.32 3.03
CA ALA A 133 3.40 11.53 2.57
C ALA A 133 1.96 11.60 3.10
N SER A 134 1.32 10.45 3.27
CA SER A 134 -0.04 10.38 3.79
C SER A 134 -0.10 10.48 5.31
N LEU A 135 0.88 9.88 6.00
CA LEU A 135 1.05 10.06 7.43
C LEU A 135 1.36 11.52 7.77
N ASP A 136 2.24 12.20 7.01
CA ASP A 136 2.54 13.62 7.18
C ASP A 136 1.29 14.50 7.11
N LYS A 137 0.38 14.22 6.16
CA LYS A 137 -0.90 14.92 6.09
C LYS A 137 -1.75 14.69 7.34
N LEU A 138 -1.85 13.45 7.80
CA LEU A 138 -2.61 13.12 9.01
C LEU A 138 -1.99 13.79 10.25
N VAL A 139 -0.68 13.71 10.43
CA VAL A 139 0.07 14.33 11.53
C VAL A 139 -0.21 15.84 11.59
N LYS A 140 -0.12 16.53 10.45
CA LYS A 140 -0.46 17.97 10.34
C LYS A 140 -1.93 18.28 10.64
N MET A 141 -2.86 17.43 10.20
CA MET A 141 -4.29 17.58 10.51
C MET A 141 -4.59 17.39 12.01
N LEU A 142 -3.80 16.59 12.70
CA LEU A 142 -3.88 16.37 14.15
C LEU A 142 -3.09 17.39 14.96
N HIS A 143 -2.43 18.37 14.31
CA HIS A 143 -1.56 19.36 14.94
C HIS A 143 -0.38 18.73 15.70
N LEU A 144 0.09 17.57 15.22
CA LEU A 144 1.28 16.87 15.71
C LEU A 144 2.51 17.19 14.84
N THR A 145 3.67 16.82 15.34
CA THR A 145 4.95 16.85 14.61
C THR A 145 5.43 15.42 14.34
N LYS A 146 6.37 15.24 13.41
CA LYS A 146 6.90 13.92 13.11
C LYS A 146 7.69 13.31 14.27
N GLU A 147 8.26 14.14 15.14
CA GLU A 147 8.98 13.75 16.35
C GLU A 147 8.06 13.08 17.39
N GLU A 148 6.73 13.30 17.29
CA GLU A 148 5.71 12.68 18.12
C GLU A 148 5.15 11.38 17.51
N VAL A 149 5.78 10.87 16.44
CA VAL A 149 5.34 9.68 15.72
C VAL A 149 6.30 8.52 15.93
N ILE A 150 5.75 7.38 16.26
CA ILE A 150 6.44 6.08 16.22
C ILE A 150 5.83 5.29 15.06
N ALA A 151 6.66 4.81 14.14
CA ALA A 151 6.22 4.00 13.02
C ALA A 151 6.78 2.58 13.11
N PHE A 152 5.97 1.60 12.76
CA PHE A 152 6.37 0.19 12.67
C PHE A 152 6.22 -0.28 11.23
N GLY A 153 7.15 -1.10 10.75
CA GLY A 153 7.10 -1.64 9.40
C GLY A 153 7.97 -2.87 9.21
N ASP A 154 7.70 -3.62 8.14
CA ASP A 154 8.45 -4.84 7.80
C ASP A 154 8.75 -4.99 6.31
N GLY A 155 8.06 -4.26 5.43
CA GLY A 155 8.19 -4.34 3.98
C GLY A 155 8.82 -3.10 3.33
N PHE A 156 9.22 -3.23 2.07
CA PHE A 156 9.78 -2.12 1.30
C PHE A 156 8.87 -0.90 1.20
N ASN A 157 7.57 -1.09 1.21
CA ASN A 157 6.57 -0.02 1.20
C ASN A 157 6.46 0.73 2.53
N ASP A 158 7.15 0.28 3.58
CA ASP A 158 7.22 0.94 4.89
C ASP A 158 8.49 1.79 5.05
N LEU A 159 9.47 1.68 4.15
CA LEU A 159 10.73 2.42 4.25
C LEU A 159 10.52 3.91 4.46
N SER A 160 9.70 4.54 3.62
CA SER A 160 9.42 5.96 3.75
C SER A 160 8.75 6.31 5.07
N LEU A 161 7.89 5.43 5.59
CA LEU A 161 7.22 5.59 6.86
C LEU A 161 8.21 5.52 8.04
N ILE A 162 9.11 4.54 8.02
CA ILE A 162 10.18 4.35 9.00
C ILE A 162 11.11 5.58 9.03
N GLU A 163 11.57 6.05 7.87
CA GLU A 163 12.45 7.23 7.76
C GLU A 163 11.76 8.55 8.13
N TYR A 164 10.44 8.63 7.98
CA TYR A 164 9.68 9.85 8.29
C TYR A 164 9.47 10.05 9.79
N ALA A 165 9.18 8.99 10.53
CA ALA A 165 8.79 9.05 11.94
C ALA A 165 9.93 9.57 12.84
N GLY A 166 9.58 10.15 13.97
CA GLY A 166 10.55 10.50 15.03
C GLY A 166 11.20 9.27 15.65
N CYS A 167 10.54 8.11 15.59
CA CYS A 167 11.11 6.81 15.92
C CYS A 167 10.60 5.76 14.93
N GLY A 168 11.46 5.33 14.02
CA GLY A 168 11.18 4.27 13.07
C GLY A 168 11.58 2.91 13.63
N VAL A 169 10.64 1.98 13.73
CA VAL A 169 10.84 0.65 14.32
C VAL A 169 10.64 -0.43 13.26
N ALA A 170 11.68 -1.19 12.95
CA ALA A 170 11.58 -2.37 12.10
C ALA A 170 11.16 -3.60 12.90
N MET A 171 10.26 -4.41 12.34
CA MET A 171 9.93 -5.72 12.90
C MET A 171 11.10 -6.70 12.68
N ALA A 172 11.29 -7.69 13.57
CA ALA A 172 12.37 -8.68 13.39
C ALA A 172 12.23 -9.51 12.11
N ASN A 173 11.00 -9.72 11.63
CA ASN A 173 10.72 -10.36 10.34
C ASN A 173 10.85 -9.40 9.13
N ALA A 174 11.21 -8.13 9.34
CA ALA A 174 11.38 -7.18 8.25
C ALA A 174 12.52 -7.58 7.31
N VAL A 175 12.43 -7.10 6.06
CA VAL A 175 13.55 -7.22 5.11
C VAL A 175 14.76 -6.41 5.60
N ASP A 176 15.96 -6.86 5.24
CA ASP A 176 17.20 -6.28 5.79
C ASP A 176 17.30 -4.77 5.54
N GLU A 177 16.89 -4.30 4.37
CA GLU A 177 16.91 -2.87 4.03
C GLU A 177 16.04 -2.02 4.98
N VAL A 178 14.90 -2.52 5.44
CA VAL A 178 14.03 -1.84 6.43
C VAL A 178 14.71 -1.80 7.80
N LYS A 179 15.37 -2.91 8.21
CA LYS A 179 16.12 -2.95 9.47
C LYS A 179 17.31 -1.98 9.48
N GLU A 180 18.00 -1.83 8.35
CA GLU A 180 19.13 -0.91 8.19
C GLU A 180 18.75 0.58 8.28
N ARG A 181 17.49 0.91 7.94
CA ARG A 181 16.98 2.28 7.95
C ARG A 181 16.20 2.65 9.21
N ALA A 182 15.85 1.67 10.02
CA ALA A 182 15.11 1.89 11.26
C ALA A 182 16.03 2.38 12.40
N ASP A 183 15.47 3.17 13.31
CA ASP A 183 16.17 3.57 14.54
C ASP A 183 16.30 2.39 15.50
N VAL A 184 15.31 1.50 15.51
CA VAL A 184 15.25 0.33 16.41
C VAL A 184 14.69 -0.88 15.67
N VAL A 185 15.18 -2.08 16.04
CA VAL A 185 14.56 -3.34 15.63
C VAL A 185 13.86 -3.96 16.84
N THR A 186 12.58 -4.30 16.71
CA THR A 186 11.78 -4.98 17.73
C THR A 186 11.68 -6.49 17.45
N LEU A 187 10.82 -7.19 18.21
CA LEU A 187 10.51 -8.60 17.96
C LEU A 187 9.68 -8.78 16.66
N SER A 188 9.48 -10.02 16.23
CA SER A 188 8.68 -10.33 15.04
C SER A 188 7.18 -10.10 15.28
N ASN A 189 6.42 -10.13 14.19
CA ASN A 189 4.95 -10.13 14.25
C ASN A 189 4.40 -11.33 15.01
N ASP A 190 5.06 -12.50 14.95
CA ASP A 190 4.66 -13.71 15.68
C ASP A 190 4.97 -13.65 17.19
N GLU A 191 5.78 -12.68 17.61
CA GLU A 191 6.22 -12.46 18.99
C GLU A 191 5.65 -11.17 19.60
N ASP A 192 4.56 -10.64 19.03
CA ASP A 192 3.92 -9.39 19.47
C ASP A 192 4.87 -8.18 19.54
N GLY A 193 5.78 -8.05 18.56
CA GLY A 193 6.86 -7.05 18.56
C GLY A 193 6.41 -5.60 18.72
N ILE A 194 5.24 -5.22 18.19
CA ILE A 194 4.68 -3.87 18.40
C ILE A 194 4.34 -3.66 19.88
N ALA A 195 3.61 -4.60 20.48
CA ALA A 195 3.20 -4.49 21.90
C ALA A 195 4.42 -4.49 22.83
N TYR A 196 5.42 -5.32 22.53
CA TYR A 196 6.69 -5.35 23.26
C TYR A 196 7.40 -3.99 23.25
N MET A 197 7.54 -3.38 22.06
CA MET A 197 8.24 -2.10 21.92
C MET A 197 7.50 -0.96 22.57
N LEU A 198 6.17 -0.89 22.43
CA LEU A 198 5.36 0.14 23.10
C LEU A 198 5.47 0.08 24.61
N LYS A 199 5.49 -1.13 25.19
CA LYS A 199 5.67 -1.32 26.62
C LYS A 199 7.05 -0.86 27.08
N LYS A 200 8.10 -1.19 26.33
CA LYS A 200 9.47 -0.76 26.63
C LYS A 200 9.60 0.77 26.65
N LEU A 201 9.04 1.44 25.65
CA LEU A 201 9.04 2.91 25.57
C LEU A 201 8.24 3.54 26.71
N GLU A 202 7.12 2.95 27.11
CA GLU A 202 6.34 3.42 28.25
C GLU A 202 7.11 3.29 29.58
N GLU A 203 7.90 2.23 29.76
CA GLU A 203 8.77 2.03 30.92
C GLU A 203 9.90 3.07 30.95
N GLU A 204 10.56 3.33 29.82
CA GLU A 204 11.62 4.34 29.69
C GLU A 204 11.13 5.75 30.04
N LEU A 205 9.91 6.13 29.56
CA LEU A 205 9.30 7.44 29.87
C LEU A 205 8.88 7.62 31.33
N ARG A 206 8.71 6.53 32.09
CA ARG A 206 8.37 6.61 33.51
C ARG A 206 9.61 6.79 34.42
N ASP A 207 10.78 6.44 33.90
CA ASP A 207 12.05 6.51 34.63
C ASP A 207 12.77 7.87 34.44
N GLU A 208 12.26 8.73 33.52
CA GLU A 208 12.67 10.13 33.33
C GLU A 208 11.83 11.09 34.19
#